data_e5e0d58b8f46f936b684c145a064802a
#
_entry.id   e5e0d58b8f46f936b684c145a064802a
#
_cell.length_a   1.000
_cell.length_b   1.000
_cell.length_c   1.000
_cell.angle_alpha   90.00
_cell.angle_beta   90.00
_cell.angle_gamma   90.00
#
_symmetry.space_group_name_H-M   'P 1'
#
loop_
_entity.id
_entity.type
_entity.pdbx_description
1 polymer ?
#
loop_
_entity_poly.entity_id
_entity_poly.type
_entity_poly.pdbx_seq_one_letter_code
_entity_poly.pdbx_strand_id
1 'polypeptide(L)'
;GTAVAGVAAGTGNNSIGVTGAAFGANIAGHRLIACGFTDSTAADALSYDNGDIDIYSNSWGPTDDGSSLEGPGPITIAAIEDSIYNGRSGLGNIYTWAAGNGLEANDNSNYDGYASLRYAIAVSAITHYGDQSWYSEPGANILVTAHSNGGTPDYEGITTTDITGTGGYSGGDVTHD
;
A
#
# COMPACT_ATOMS: atom_id res chain seq x y z
N GLY A 1 -0.27 2.52 8.32
CA GLY A 1 -0.94 1.22 8.48
C GLY A 1 -2.41 1.35 8.87
N THR A 2 -2.75 2.13 9.91
CA THR A 2 -4.13 2.25 10.44
C THR A 2 -5.10 2.79 9.39
N ALA A 3 -4.75 3.86 8.68
CA ALA A 3 -5.57 4.45 7.61
C ALA A 3 -5.83 3.44 6.48
N VAL A 4 -4.79 2.78 5.99
CA VAL A 4 -4.91 1.75 4.94
C VAL A 4 -5.81 0.58 5.39
N ALA A 5 -5.65 0.13 6.64
CA ALA A 5 -6.49 -0.92 7.21
C ALA A 5 -7.97 -0.53 7.26
N GLY A 6 -8.28 0.73 7.59
CA GLY A 6 -9.64 1.27 7.58
C GLY A 6 -10.27 1.26 6.19
N VAL A 7 -9.53 1.72 5.18
CA VAL A 7 -10.00 1.68 3.77
C VAL A 7 -10.22 0.25 3.29
N ALA A 8 -9.30 -0.66 3.63
CA ALA A 8 -9.39 -2.05 3.19
C ALA A 8 -10.55 -2.80 3.86
N ALA A 9 -10.63 -2.79 5.18
CA ALA A 9 -11.53 -3.67 5.92
C ALA A 9 -12.11 -3.07 7.22
N GLY A 10 -12.28 -1.76 7.30
CA GLY A 10 -13.01 -1.14 8.40
C GLY A 10 -14.37 -1.79 8.57
N THR A 11 -14.72 -2.18 9.80
CA THR A 11 -15.94 -2.94 10.10
C THR A 11 -17.19 -2.13 9.75
N GLY A 12 -18.00 -2.65 8.84
CA GLY A 12 -19.24 -2.02 8.41
C GLY A 12 -20.43 -2.28 9.35
N ASN A 13 -21.48 -1.48 9.18
CA ASN A 13 -22.78 -1.64 9.87
C ASN A 13 -22.74 -1.59 11.41
N ASN A 14 -21.75 -0.94 11.99
CA ASN A 14 -21.59 -0.80 13.43
C ASN A 14 -21.93 0.62 13.96
N SER A 15 -22.34 1.52 13.07
CA SER A 15 -22.64 2.93 13.38
C SER A 15 -21.45 3.74 13.91
N ILE A 16 -20.21 3.30 13.62
CA ILE A 16 -18.99 3.93 14.07
C ILE A 16 -18.04 4.07 12.86
N GLY A 17 -17.50 5.28 12.67
CA GLY A 17 -16.43 5.54 11.71
C GLY A 17 -16.79 5.22 10.26
N VAL A 18 -15.92 4.49 9.59
CA VAL A 18 -15.99 4.19 8.15
C VAL A 18 -16.22 2.71 7.90
N THR A 19 -16.66 2.40 6.69
CA THR A 19 -16.81 1.02 6.21
C THR A 19 -15.73 0.75 5.16
N GLY A 20 -14.91 -0.24 5.38
CA GLY A 20 -13.88 -0.66 4.41
C GLY A 20 -14.48 -1.33 3.17
N ALA A 21 -13.70 -1.36 2.09
CA ALA A 21 -14.11 -1.99 0.83
C ALA A 21 -14.45 -3.48 1.00
N ALA A 22 -13.74 -4.16 1.88
CA ALA A 22 -13.95 -5.56 2.26
C ALA A 22 -14.22 -5.68 3.78
N PHE A 23 -15.29 -5.07 4.25
CA PHE A 23 -15.62 -4.94 5.69
C PHE A 23 -15.81 -6.27 6.45
N GLY A 24 -15.87 -7.38 5.76
CA GLY A 24 -15.92 -8.73 6.34
C GLY A 24 -14.59 -9.48 6.27
N ALA A 25 -13.54 -8.86 5.73
CA ALA A 25 -12.23 -9.49 5.67
C ALA A 25 -11.50 -9.44 7.01
N ASN A 26 -10.63 -10.42 7.24
CA ASN A 26 -9.67 -10.38 8.34
C ASN A 26 -8.43 -9.59 7.92
N ILE A 27 -7.81 -8.89 8.88
CA ILE A 27 -6.57 -8.14 8.67
C ILE A 27 -5.48 -8.67 9.59
N ALA A 28 -4.27 -8.85 9.02
CA ALA A 28 -3.03 -9.06 9.74
C ALA A 28 -2.11 -7.85 9.53
N GLY A 29 -1.57 -7.29 10.59
CA GLY A 29 -0.64 -6.15 10.53
C GLY A 29 0.80 -6.60 10.70
N HIS A 30 1.66 -6.33 9.71
CA HIS A 30 3.08 -6.63 9.76
C HIS A 30 3.89 -5.36 10.02
N ARG A 31 4.64 -5.37 11.14
CA ARG A 31 5.51 -4.25 11.48
C ARG A 31 6.88 -4.43 10.82
N LEU A 32 7.05 -3.89 9.62
CA LEU A 32 8.29 -4.00 8.84
C LEU A 32 9.13 -2.71 8.89
N ILE A 33 8.57 -1.59 8.42
CA ILE A 33 9.33 -0.35 8.19
C ILE A 33 9.92 0.25 9.48
N ALA A 34 9.24 0.09 10.61
CA ALA A 34 9.67 0.66 11.89
C ALA A 34 10.61 -0.25 12.72
N CYS A 35 11.08 -1.38 12.19
CA CYS A 35 11.82 -2.40 12.94
C CYS A 35 13.23 -2.69 12.44
N GLY A 36 13.80 -1.82 11.61
CA GLY A 36 15.08 -2.10 10.97
C GLY A 36 14.89 -2.96 9.70
N PHE A 37 14.78 -2.27 8.59
CA PHE A 37 14.55 -2.87 7.28
C PHE A 37 15.81 -3.57 6.76
N THR A 38 15.71 -4.84 6.42
CA THR A 38 16.73 -5.64 5.75
C THR A 38 16.06 -6.56 4.73
N ASP A 39 16.82 -7.12 3.79
CA ASP A 39 16.29 -8.08 2.83
C ASP A 39 15.62 -9.30 3.50
N SER A 40 16.22 -9.79 4.59
CA SER A 40 15.64 -10.91 5.36
C SER A 40 14.33 -10.52 6.06
N THR A 41 14.27 -9.35 6.72
CA THR A 41 13.02 -8.92 7.40
C THR A 41 11.92 -8.59 6.41
N ALA A 42 12.25 -8.10 5.21
CA ALA A 42 11.30 -7.90 4.14
C ALA A 42 10.75 -9.24 3.61
N ALA A 43 11.63 -10.20 3.38
CA ALA A 43 11.25 -11.54 2.98
C ALA A 43 10.30 -12.20 4.00
N ASP A 44 10.66 -12.15 5.29
CA ASP A 44 9.84 -12.69 6.37
C ASP A 44 8.45 -12.05 6.42
N ALA A 45 8.35 -10.73 6.26
CA ALA A 45 7.07 -10.02 6.29
C ALA A 45 6.20 -10.29 5.04
N LEU A 46 6.83 -10.38 3.86
CA LEU A 46 6.15 -10.56 2.58
C LEU A 46 5.80 -12.02 2.25
N SER A 47 6.24 -12.97 3.07
CA SER A 47 5.85 -14.37 2.97
C SER A 47 5.23 -14.92 4.26
N TYR A 48 5.06 -14.06 5.28
CA TYR A 48 4.47 -14.47 6.55
C TYR A 48 3.07 -15.03 6.33
N ASP A 49 2.87 -16.25 6.82
CA ASP A 49 1.58 -16.95 6.78
C ASP A 49 0.95 -17.00 5.37
N ASN A 50 1.79 -17.24 4.36
CA ASN A 50 1.39 -17.22 2.94
C ASN A 50 0.39 -18.35 2.58
N GLY A 51 0.14 -19.29 3.50
CA GLY A 51 -0.91 -20.28 3.37
C GLY A 51 -2.31 -19.73 3.58
N ASP A 52 -2.46 -18.72 4.45
CA ASP A 52 -3.75 -18.18 4.89
C ASP A 52 -3.99 -16.73 4.41
N ILE A 53 -2.94 -15.93 4.19
CA ILE A 53 -3.07 -14.56 3.68
C ILE A 53 -3.34 -14.60 2.17
N ASP A 54 -4.42 -13.94 1.74
CA ASP A 54 -4.76 -13.82 0.33
C ASP A 54 -4.00 -12.69 -0.36
N ILE A 55 -3.91 -11.52 0.28
CA ILE A 55 -3.41 -10.28 -0.32
C ILE A 55 -2.43 -9.60 0.63
N TYR A 56 -1.24 -9.26 0.12
CA TYR A 56 -0.27 -8.39 0.78
C TYR A 56 -0.39 -6.99 0.20
N SER A 57 -0.85 -6.04 1.02
CA SER A 57 -1.01 -4.64 0.62
C SER A 57 0.15 -3.80 1.15
N ASN A 58 0.88 -3.16 0.24
CA ASN A 58 2.14 -2.47 0.51
C ASN A 58 2.06 -1.00 0.13
N SER A 59 2.03 -0.11 1.13
CA SER A 59 2.04 1.35 0.96
C SER A 59 3.39 1.91 1.46
N TRP A 60 4.47 1.41 0.91
CA TRP A 60 5.85 1.79 1.21
C TRP A 60 6.74 1.43 0.01
N GLY A 61 7.91 2.05 -0.07
CA GLY A 61 8.85 1.81 -1.15
C GLY A 61 10.19 2.50 -0.87
N PRO A 62 11.07 2.57 -1.85
CA PRO A 62 12.28 3.39 -1.83
C PRO A 62 11.98 4.88 -1.65
N THR A 63 13.05 5.68 -1.61
CA THR A 63 12.92 7.14 -1.55
C THR A 63 12.46 7.69 -2.89
N ASP A 64 11.44 8.52 -2.86
CA ASP A 64 10.86 9.20 -4.04
C ASP A 64 11.72 10.42 -4.43
N ASP A 65 12.92 10.20 -4.98
CA ASP A 65 13.91 11.28 -5.26
C ASP A 65 14.17 11.54 -6.76
N GLY A 66 13.56 10.77 -7.63
CA GLY A 66 13.68 10.89 -9.09
C GLY A 66 15.04 10.47 -9.65
N SER A 67 15.89 9.83 -8.84
CA SER A 67 17.26 9.50 -9.24
C SER A 67 17.74 8.13 -8.78
N SER A 68 17.10 7.54 -7.77
CA SER A 68 17.50 6.27 -7.17
C SER A 68 16.78 5.09 -7.82
N LEU A 69 17.53 4.04 -8.16
CA LEU A 69 16.98 2.75 -8.55
C LEU A 69 17.18 1.78 -7.40
N GLU A 70 16.13 1.51 -6.66
CA GLU A 70 16.16 0.61 -5.52
C GLU A 70 15.07 -0.45 -5.64
N GLY A 71 15.24 -1.58 -4.96
CA GLY A 71 14.26 -2.66 -5.03
C GLY A 71 14.57 -3.79 -4.05
N PRO A 72 13.79 -4.87 -4.11
CA PRO A 72 13.97 -6.01 -3.23
C PRO A 72 15.30 -6.71 -3.47
N GLY A 73 15.90 -7.15 -2.38
CA GLY A 73 17.05 -8.04 -2.45
C GLY A 73 16.66 -9.47 -2.87
N PRO A 74 17.66 -10.33 -3.10
CA PRO A 74 17.42 -11.67 -3.63
C PRO A 74 16.62 -12.57 -2.67
N ILE A 75 16.70 -12.36 -1.36
CA ILE A 75 15.95 -13.16 -0.37
C ILE A 75 14.46 -12.78 -0.46
N THR A 76 14.15 -11.48 -0.54
CA THR A 76 12.78 -10.99 -0.72
C THR A 76 12.17 -11.46 -2.03
N ILE A 77 12.92 -11.40 -3.13
CA ILE A 77 12.44 -11.89 -4.44
C ILE A 77 12.07 -13.37 -4.36
N ALA A 78 12.95 -14.19 -3.79
CA ALA A 78 12.71 -15.62 -3.65
C ALA A 78 11.48 -15.92 -2.77
N ALA A 79 11.27 -15.16 -1.68
CA ALA A 79 10.12 -15.31 -0.81
C ALA A 79 8.79 -14.92 -1.51
N ILE A 80 8.78 -13.85 -2.29
CA ILE A 80 7.62 -13.45 -3.10
C ILE A 80 7.34 -14.51 -4.17
N GLU A 81 8.36 -15.02 -4.87
CA GLU A 81 8.19 -16.06 -5.86
C GLU A 81 7.61 -17.35 -5.24
N ASP A 82 8.12 -17.79 -4.09
CA ASP A 82 7.56 -18.91 -3.38
C ASP A 82 6.08 -18.71 -3.03
N SER A 83 5.73 -17.53 -2.53
CA SER A 83 4.34 -17.17 -2.20
C SER A 83 3.44 -17.15 -3.44
N ILE A 84 3.92 -16.68 -4.59
CA ILE A 84 3.16 -16.69 -5.86
C ILE A 84 2.90 -18.12 -6.35
N TYR A 85 3.87 -19.01 -6.22
CA TYR A 85 3.73 -20.36 -6.77
C TYR A 85 3.14 -21.37 -5.78
N ASN A 86 3.41 -21.22 -4.49
CA ASN A 86 3.08 -22.21 -3.47
C ASN A 86 2.10 -21.69 -2.40
N GLY A 87 1.94 -20.39 -2.25
CA GLY A 87 1.03 -19.79 -1.28
C GLY A 87 -0.42 -20.20 -1.51
N ARG A 88 -1.24 -20.14 -0.47
CA ARG A 88 -2.67 -20.50 -0.50
C ARG A 88 -2.91 -21.89 -1.11
N SER A 89 -2.06 -22.85 -0.74
CA SER A 89 -2.12 -24.23 -1.28
C SER A 89 -1.96 -24.29 -2.80
N GLY A 90 -1.11 -23.44 -3.39
CA GLY A 90 -0.82 -23.39 -4.82
C GLY A 90 -1.73 -22.47 -5.63
N LEU A 91 -2.64 -21.71 -5.00
CA LEU A 91 -3.42 -20.66 -5.65
C LEU A 91 -2.62 -19.37 -5.85
N GLY A 92 -1.56 -19.19 -5.08
CA GLY A 92 -0.70 -18.00 -5.07
C GLY A 92 -1.28 -16.83 -4.30
N ASN A 93 -0.42 -15.96 -3.78
CA ASN A 93 -0.79 -14.74 -3.09
C ASN A 93 -0.79 -13.56 -4.07
N ILE A 94 -1.54 -12.51 -3.72
CA ILE A 94 -1.63 -11.28 -4.50
C ILE A 94 -0.84 -10.21 -3.78
N TYR A 95 0.00 -9.47 -4.53
CA TYR A 95 0.76 -8.34 -4.02
C TYR A 95 0.29 -7.06 -4.67
N THR A 96 -0.18 -6.10 -3.88
CA THR A 96 -0.46 -4.74 -4.33
C THR A 96 0.59 -3.79 -3.79
N TRP A 97 1.04 -2.83 -4.61
CA TRP A 97 2.06 -1.87 -4.25
C TRP A 97 1.67 -0.45 -4.65
N ALA A 98 1.91 0.53 -3.77
CA ALA A 98 1.76 1.94 -4.12
C ALA A 98 2.78 2.32 -5.21
N ALA A 99 2.35 3.14 -6.16
CA ALA A 99 3.19 3.52 -7.30
C ALA A 99 4.22 4.62 -7.00
N GLY A 100 4.20 5.19 -5.77
CA GLY A 100 5.11 6.25 -5.34
C GLY A 100 4.47 7.64 -5.28
N ASN A 101 5.17 8.59 -4.63
CA ASN A 101 4.68 9.94 -4.34
C ASN A 101 5.64 11.03 -4.84
N GLY A 102 6.58 10.71 -5.72
CA GLY A 102 7.67 11.57 -6.16
C GLY A 102 7.41 12.38 -7.42
N LEU A 103 6.16 12.64 -7.83
CA LEU A 103 5.86 13.39 -9.05
C LEU A 103 6.60 14.74 -9.10
N GLU A 104 6.66 15.49 -7.97
CA GLU A 104 7.35 16.77 -7.91
C GLU A 104 8.88 16.65 -8.00
N ALA A 105 9.42 15.47 -7.64
CA ALA A 105 10.85 15.14 -7.81
C ALA A 105 11.16 14.59 -9.21
N ASN A 106 10.18 14.52 -10.10
CA ASN A 106 10.25 13.85 -11.40
C ASN A 106 10.59 12.36 -11.28
N ASP A 107 10.12 11.73 -10.21
CA ASP A 107 10.27 10.30 -10.02
C ASP A 107 9.33 9.50 -10.91
N ASN A 108 9.58 8.21 -11.00
CA ASN A 108 8.84 7.32 -11.86
C ASN A 108 8.72 5.93 -11.21
N SER A 109 7.52 5.44 -11.09
CA SER A 109 7.21 4.14 -10.48
C SER A 109 8.04 2.96 -11.04
N ASN A 110 8.61 3.09 -12.25
CA ASN A 110 9.52 2.08 -12.79
C ASN A 110 10.90 2.08 -12.11
N TYR A 111 11.27 3.14 -11.36
CA TYR A 111 12.52 3.19 -10.60
C TYR A 111 12.39 2.44 -9.27
N ASP A 112 11.17 2.26 -8.77
CA ASP A 112 10.87 1.41 -7.63
C ASP A 112 10.81 -0.07 -8.06
N GLY A 113 11.82 -0.83 -7.68
CA GLY A 113 11.92 -2.25 -7.98
C GLY A 113 10.87 -3.12 -7.27
N TYR A 114 10.20 -2.64 -6.22
CA TYR A 114 9.07 -3.34 -5.59
C TYR A 114 7.80 -3.15 -6.40
N ALA A 115 7.43 -1.90 -6.73
CA ALA A 115 6.24 -1.60 -7.53
C ALA A 115 6.37 -2.10 -8.97
N SER A 116 7.59 -2.19 -9.51
CA SER A 116 7.86 -2.70 -10.87
C SER A 116 8.10 -4.21 -10.95
N LEU A 117 8.03 -4.95 -9.83
CA LEU A 117 8.09 -6.41 -9.86
C LEU A 117 6.97 -6.97 -10.75
N ARG A 118 7.33 -7.96 -11.58
CA ARG A 118 6.34 -8.69 -12.41
C ARG A 118 5.23 -9.38 -11.59
N TYR A 119 5.39 -9.51 -10.30
CA TYR A 119 4.48 -10.16 -9.36
C TYR A 119 3.62 -9.14 -8.60
N ALA A 120 3.87 -7.85 -8.75
CA ALA A 120 3.15 -6.78 -8.07
C ALA A 120 2.12 -6.12 -8.99
N ILE A 121 1.01 -5.70 -8.39
CA ILE A 121 0.03 -4.83 -9.00
C ILE A 121 0.34 -3.41 -8.50
N ALA A 122 0.99 -2.60 -9.33
CA ALA A 122 1.24 -1.20 -9.01
C ALA A 122 -0.07 -0.40 -9.10
N VAL A 123 -0.36 0.35 -8.03
CA VAL A 123 -1.59 1.15 -7.87
C VAL A 123 -1.22 2.62 -7.76
N SER A 124 -1.65 3.43 -8.71
CA SER A 124 -1.47 4.88 -8.73
C SER A 124 -2.63 5.59 -8.05
N ALA A 125 -2.55 6.91 -7.91
CA ALA A 125 -3.54 7.74 -7.23
C ALA A 125 -4.17 8.77 -8.17
N ILE A 126 -5.51 8.90 -8.08
CA ILE A 126 -6.28 9.94 -8.76
C ILE A 126 -7.15 10.70 -7.77
N THR A 127 -7.49 11.94 -8.12
CA THR A 127 -8.42 12.78 -7.36
C THR A 127 -9.86 12.28 -7.50
N HIS A 128 -10.78 12.84 -6.75
CA HIS A 128 -12.21 12.56 -6.91
C HIS A 128 -12.79 13.03 -8.26
N TYR A 129 -12.09 13.90 -8.99
CA TYR A 129 -12.44 14.28 -10.37
C TYR A 129 -11.89 13.33 -11.43
N GLY A 130 -11.04 12.38 -11.04
CA GLY A 130 -10.38 11.46 -11.97
C GLY A 130 -9.07 11.96 -12.54
N ASP A 131 -8.58 13.12 -12.08
CA ASP A 131 -7.28 13.67 -12.45
C ASP A 131 -6.17 13.00 -11.65
N GLN A 132 -4.95 12.95 -12.18
CA GLN A 132 -3.77 12.48 -11.43
C GLN A 132 -3.59 13.27 -10.12
N SER A 133 -3.41 12.57 -9.00
CA SER A 133 -3.07 13.21 -7.74
C SER A 133 -1.72 13.91 -7.83
N TRP A 134 -1.58 15.05 -7.16
CA TRP A 134 -0.42 15.94 -7.24
C TRP A 134 0.93 15.29 -6.94
N TYR A 135 0.92 14.21 -6.19
CA TYR A 135 2.12 13.47 -5.79
C TYR A 135 2.35 12.20 -6.61
N SER A 136 1.31 11.69 -7.29
CA SER A 136 1.32 10.35 -7.86
C SER A 136 2.26 10.24 -9.05
N GLU A 137 3.18 9.30 -8.96
CA GLU A 137 4.16 9.05 -10.01
C GLU A 137 3.55 8.47 -11.27
N PRO A 138 4.08 8.81 -12.45
CA PRO A 138 3.83 8.09 -13.68
C PRO A 138 4.64 6.79 -13.72
N GLY A 139 4.21 5.83 -14.54
CA GLY A 139 4.98 4.60 -14.75
C GLY A 139 4.29 3.63 -15.70
N ALA A 140 5.05 2.94 -16.54
CA ALA A 140 4.52 1.92 -17.45
C ALA A 140 4.12 0.62 -16.73
N ASN A 141 4.56 0.44 -15.49
CA ASN A 141 4.23 -0.68 -14.61
C ASN A 141 2.87 -0.52 -13.92
N ILE A 142 2.26 0.68 -13.95
CA ILE A 142 0.98 0.95 -13.28
C ILE A 142 -0.14 0.22 -14.02
N LEU A 143 -0.87 -0.63 -13.30
CA LEU A 143 -1.97 -1.41 -13.84
C LEU A 143 -3.34 -0.80 -13.54
N VAL A 144 -3.48 -0.14 -12.39
CA VAL A 144 -4.74 0.46 -11.92
C VAL A 144 -4.48 1.76 -11.19
N THR A 145 -5.51 2.60 -11.09
CA THR A 145 -5.53 3.79 -10.24
C THR A 145 -6.66 3.69 -9.22
N ALA A 146 -6.45 4.29 -8.05
CA ALA A 146 -7.47 4.39 -7.02
C ALA A 146 -7.68 5.85 -6.61
N HIS A 147 -8.87 6.18 -6.14
CA HIS A 147 -9.14 7.52 -5.62
C HIS A 147 -8.31 7.80 -4.36
N SER A 148 -7.77 9.01 -4.31
CA SER A 148 -7.02 9.56 -3.19
C SER A 148 -7.29 11.07 -3.10
N ASN A 149 -6.36 11.86 -2.57
CA ASN A 149 -6.58 13.30 -2.44
C ASN A 149 -5.95 14.13 -3.58
N GLY A 150 -6.43 15.36 -3.76
CA GLY A 150 -5.93 16.31 -4.76
C GLY A 150 -4.97 17.37 -4.22
N GLY A 151 -4.68 17.36 -2.91
CA GLY A 151 -3.67 18.24 -2.29
C GLY A 151 -4.08 19.70 -2.10
N THR A 152 -5.31 20.10 -2.43
CA THR A 152 -5.84 21.45 -2.20
C THR A 152 -7.19 21.37 -1.48
N PRO A 153 -7.64 22.49 -0.82
CA PRO A 153 -8.91 22.49 -0.11
C PRO A 153 -10.15 22.19 -0.97
N ASP A 154 -10.02 22.30 -2.30
CA ASP A 154 -11.11 22.03 -3.24
C ASP A 154 -11.23 20.54 -3.63
N TYR A 155 -10.30 19.71 -3.17
CA TYR A 155 -10.30 18.27 -3.46
C TYR A 155 -10.70 17.46 -2.22
N GLU A 156 -11.62 16.55 -2.43
CA GLU A 156 -12.02 15.59 -1.39
C GLU A 156 -10.89 14.58 -1.15
N GLY A 157 -10.63 14.29 0.13
CA GLY A 157 -9.72 13.24 0.55
C GLY A 157 -10.42 11.93 0.90
N ILE A 158 -9.66 10.95 1.31
CA ILE A 158 -10.17 9.66 1.76
C ILE A 158 -10.46 9.72 3.26
N THR A 159 -11.71 9.55 3.64
CA THR A 159 -12.09 9.37 5.05
C THR A 159 -11.80 7.94 5.48
N THR A 160 -11.00 7.76 6.53
CA THR A 160 -10.58 6.46 7.00
C THR A 160 -10.31 6.46 8.51
N THR A 161 -9.86 5.33 9.06
CA THR A 161 -9.55 5.20 10.48
C THR A 161 -8.20 5.84 10.82
N ASP A 162 -8.11 6.36 12.03
CA ASP A 162 -6.89 6.93 12.61
C ASP A 162 -6.53 6.24 13.93
N ILE A 163 -5.37 6.55 14.46
CA ILE A 163 -4.96 6.13 15.80
C ILE A 163 -5.84 6.88 16.82
N THR A 164 -6.43 6.15 17.76
CA THR A 164 -7.32 6.74 18.76
C THR A 164 -6.65 7.80 19.64
N GLY A 165 -7.39 8.85 19.96
CA GLY A 165 -6.94 9.92 20.85
C GLY A 165 -6.02 10.91 20.15
N THR A 166 -5.08 11.49 20.92
CA THR A 166 -4.20 12.58 20.44
C THR A 166 -2.94 12.10 19.69
N GLY A 167 -2.79 10.80 19.49
CA GLY A 167 -1.64 10.22 18.79
C GLY A 167 -1.80 10.10 17.28
N GLY A 168 -3.00 10.36 16.77
CA GLY A 168 -3.34 10.30 15.36
C GLY A 168 -3.21 11.65 14.64
N TYR A 169 -3.61 11.68 13.38
CA TYR A 169 -3.65 12.89 12.55
C TYR A 169 -4.78 13.85 12.96
N SER A 170 -5.87 13.32 13.48
CA SER A 170 -6.97 14.11 14.04
C SER A 170 -7.21 13.72 15.49
N GLY A 171 -7.87 14.57 16.27
CA GLY A 171 -8.23 14.28 17.66
C GLY A 171 -9.37 13.27 17.83
N GLY A 172 -9.83 12.63 16.75
CA GLY A 172 -10.91 11.65 16.73
C GLY A 172 -10.44 10.25 16.30
N ASP A 173 -11.39 9.40 15.99
CA ASP A 173 -11.15 8.01 15.57
C ASP A 173 -11.11 7.85 14.03
N VAL A 174 -11.35 8.94 13.28
CA VAL A 174 -11.32 8.99 11.81
C VAL A 174 -10.51 10.19 11.35
N THR A 175 -9.90 10.08 10.18
CA THR A 175 -9.17 11.15 9.52
C THR A 175 -9.61 11.32 8.08
N HIS A 176 -9.30 12.48 7.51
CA HIS A 176 -9.41 12.76 6.08
C HIS A 176 -8.00 12.94 5.53
N ASP A 177 -7.64 12.21 4.51
CA ASP A 177 -6.37 12.32 3.77
C ASP A 177 -6.64 12.77 2.33
#